data_e1d81a1bc4f93e569062b3692e4c4c13
#
_entry.id   e1d81a1bc4f93e569062b3692e4c4c13
#
_cell.length_a   1.000
_cell.length_b   1.000
_cell.length_c   1.000
_cell.angle_alpha   90.00
_cell.angle_beta   90.00
_cell.angle_gamma   90.00
#
_symmetry.space_group_name_H-M   'P 1'
#
loop_
_entity.id
_entity.type
_entity.pdbx_description
1 polymer ?
#
loop_
_entity_poly.entity_id
_entity_poly.type
_entity_poly.pdbx_seq_one_letter_code
_entity_poly.pdbx_strand_id
1 'polypeptide(L)'
;MASFETAVQKAIYEKLIANADIISNAIPVYDAVPQPVSVENTDFPYIVIGEDSHAALDTDTENMNMVSITIHTWSRYRGRAETKEIQGYIYNSLQRAALSQPGYKFVTIMQTASESFLDSDGLTRHGVQTFTLIIEEI
;
A
#
# COMPACT_ATOMS: atom_id res chain seq x y z
N MET A 1 5.33 -21.27 -8.92
CA MET A 1 4.49 -20.61 -7.90
C MET A 1 5.16 -19.30 -7.50
N ALA A 2 4.39 -18.24 -7.34
CA ALA A 2 4.91 -16.96 -6.86
C ALA A 2 5.36 -17.08 -5.41
N SER A 3 6.30 -16.23 -5.01
CA SER A 3 6.73 -16.15 -3.62
C SER A 3 5.70 -15.41 -2.77
N PHE A 4 5.83 -15.50 -1.44
CA PHE A 4 4.99 -14.70 -0.54
C PHE A 4 5.09 -13.21 -0.87
N GLU A 5 6.29 -12.72 -1.12
CA GLU A 5 6.54 -11.31 -1.42
C GLU A 5 5.79 -10.87 -2.67
N THR A 6 5.89 -11.64 -3.74
CA THR A 6 5.20 -11.32 -4.99
C THR A 6 3.69 -11.40 -4.83
N ALA A 7 3.19 -12.41 -4.12
CA ALA A 7 1.75 -12.58 -3.90
C ALA A 7 1.16 -11.41 -3.11
N VAL A 8 1.84 -10.97 -2.06
CA VAL A 8 1.40 -9.83 -1.24
C VAL A 8 1.36 -8.55 -2.06
N GLN A 9 2.43 -8.24 -2.77
CA GLN A 9 2.50 -7.02 -3.58
C GLN A 9 1.41 -6.99 -4.64
N LYS A 10 1.23 -8.09 -5.33
CA LYS A 10 0.23 -8.19 -6.40
C LYS A 10 -1.20 -8.05 -5.86
N ALA A 11 -1.49 -8.70 -4.73
CA ALA A 11 -2.81 -8.62 -4.11
C ALA A 11 -3.15 -7.18 -3.68
N ILE A 12 -2.19 -6.49 -3.07
CA ILE A 12 -2.38 -5.11 -2.63
C ILE A 12 -2.55 -4.19 -3.82
N TYR A 13 -1.72 -4.33 -4.84
CA TYR A 13 -1.82 -3.53 -6.06
C TYR A 13 -3.20 -3.68 -6.71
N GLU A 14 -3.63 -4.92 -6.91
CA GLU A 14 -4.94 -5.18 -7.54
C GLU A 14 -6.09 -4.60 -6.72
N LYS A 15 -5.99 -4.65 -5.40
CA LYS A 15 -7.03 -4.11 -4.54
C LYS A 15 -7.09 -2.59 -4.61
N LEU A 16 -5.94 -1.93 -4.62
CA LEU A 16 -5.88 -0.47 -4.69
C LEU A 16 -6.39 0.05 -6.03
N ILE A 17 -5.97 -0.55 -7.14
CA ILE A 17 -6.41 -0.09 -8.47
C ILE A 17 -7.89 -0.38 -8.75
N ALA A 18 -8.53 -1.21 -7.93
CA ALA A 18 -9.95 -1.50 -8.04
C ALA A 18 -10.82 -0.54 -7.20
N ASN A 19 -10.20 0.31 -6.38
CA ASN A 19 -10.94 1.23 -5.52
C ASN A 19 -11.57 2.35 -6.34
N ALA A 20 -12.89 2.54 -6.16
CA ALA A 20 -13.64 3.52 -6.95
C ALA A 20 -13.15 4.96 -6.79
N ASP A 21 -12.76 5.34 -5.58
CA ASP A 21 -12.28 6.69 -5.31
C ASP A 21 -10.90 6.93 -5.89
N ILE A 22 -10.03 5.93 -5.86
CA ILE A 22 -8.70 6.01 -6.48
C ILE A 22 -8.84 6.13 -7.99
N ILE A 23 -9.74 5.35 -8.58
CA ILE A 23 -10.02 5.41 -10.03
C ILE A 23 -10.60 6.77 -10.40
N SER A 24 -11.63 7.24 -9.70
CA SER A 24 -12.33 8.48 -10.06
C SER A 24 -11.47 9.72 -9.90
N ASN A 25 -10.49 9.68 -9.02
CA ASN A 25 -9.53 10.77 -8.82
C ASN A 25 -8.25 10.58 -9.65
N ALA A 26 -8.19 9.54 -10.46
CA ALA A 26 -7.06 9.23 -11.36
C ALA A 26 -5.72 9.20 -10.62
N ILE A 27 -5.70 8.57 -9.44
CA ILE A 27 -4.50 8.47 -8.62
C ILE A 27 -3.68 7.26 -9.05
N PRO A 28 -2.45 7.45 -9.56
CA PRO A 28 -1.61 6.32 -9.95
C PRO A 28 -1.09 5.56 -8.73
N VAL A 29 -0.93 4.24 -8.89
CA VAL A 29 -0.37 3.36 -7.88
C VAL A 29 0.89 2.71 -8.48
N TYR A 30 2.03 2.90 -7.84
CA TYR A 30 3.32 2.41 -8.32
C TYR A 30 3.99 1.49 -7.30
N ASP A 31 4.84 0.58 -7.77
CA ASP A 31 5.87 -0.03 -6.93
C ASP A 31 7.18 0.76 -7.04
N ALA A 32 7.40 1.42 -8.18
CA ALA A 32 8.50 2.36 -8.37
C ALA A 32 8.01 3.53 -9.22
N VAL A 33 8.22 4.74 -8.75
CA VAL A 33 7.78 5.94 -9.46
C VAL A 33 8.63 6.16 -10.70
N PRO A 34 8.02 6.36 -11.89
CA PRO A 34 8.78 6.70 -13.09
C PRO A 34 9.55 7.99 -12.90
N GLN A 35 10.79 8.01 -13.35
CA GLN A 35 11.65 9.19 -13.25
C GLN A 35 11.89 9.82 -14.62
N PRO A 36 12.08 11.14 -14.68
CA PRO A 36 12.05 12.11 -13.59
C PRO A 36 10.62 12.48 -13.16
N VAL A 37 10.44 12.80 -11.88
CA VAL A 37 9.17 13.31 -11.38
C VAL A 37 9.08 14.79 -11.73
N SER A 38 7.91 15.24 -12.16
CA SER A 38 7.70 16.64 -12.58
C SER A 38 7.85 17.60 -11.42
N VAL A 39 8.63 18.65 -11.62
CA VAL A 39 8.76 19.75 -10.66
C VAL A 39 7.53 20.64 -10.65
N GLU A 40 6.66 20.53 -11.65
CA GLU A 40 5.46 21.34 -11.80
C GLU A 40 4.22 20.74 -11.16
N ASN A 41 4.39 19.72 -10.33
CA ASN A 41 3.31 19.04 -9.58
C ASN A 41 2.35 18.22 -10.45
N THR A 42 2.62 18.03 -11.74
CA THR A 42 1.72 17.30 -12.64
C THR A 42 1.69 15.80 -12.36
N ASP A 43 2.72 15.29 -11.68
CA ASP A 43 2.79 13.86 -11.34
C ASP A 43 2.19 13.52 -9.97
N PHE A 44 1.74 14.54 -9.24
CA PHE A 44 1.14 14.37 -7.91
C PHE A 44 -0.38 14.51 -7.99
N PRO A 45 -1.14 13.86 -7.11
CA PRO A 45 -0.71 12.90 -6.10
C PRO A 45 -0.47 11.51 -6.68
N TYR A 46 0.26 10.67 -5.94
CA TYR A 46 0.40 9.27 -6.30
C TYR A 46 0.61 8.40 -5.05
N ILE A 47 0.41 7.09 -5.24
CA ILE A 47 0.57 6.09 -4.18
C ILE A 47 1.72 5.18 -4.57
N VAL A 48 2.56 4.83 -3.60
CA VAL A 48 3.67 3.88 -3.81
C VAL A 48 3.53 2.74 -2.82
N ILE A 49 3.54 1.51 -3.32
CA ILE A 49 3.64 0.32 -2.49
C ILE A 49 5.12 0.19 -2.15
N GLY A 50 5.45 0.41 -0.89
CA GLY A 50 6.83 0.56 -0.45
C GLY A 50 7.44 -0.69 0.14
N GLU A 51 8.30 -0.48 1.11
CA GLU A 51 9.07 -1.54 1.75
C GLU A 51 8.18 -2.51 2.51
N ASP A 52 8.61 -3.77 2.55
CA ASP A 52 7.93 -4.82 3.29
C ASP A 52 8.93 -5.67 4.06
N SER A 53 8.45 -6.34 5.08
CA SER A 53 9.22 -7.31 5.84
C SER A 53 8.37 -8.55 6.08
N HIS A 54 9.02 -9.71 6.09
CA HIS A 54 8.37 -10.99 6.20
C HIS A 54 8.98 -11.78 7.34
N ALA A 55 8.13 -12.34 8.20
CA ALA A 55 8.56 -13.20 9.29
C ALA A 55 7.80 -14.52 9.20
N ALA A 56 8.49 -15.63 9.33
CA ALA A 56 7.88 -16.94 9.27
C ALA A 56 6.97 -17.18 10.48
N LEU A 57 5.78 -17.73 10.21
CA LEU A 57 4.81 -18.16 11.22
C LEU A 57 4.45 -19.63 11.00
N ASP A 58 5.43 -20.42 10.59
CA ASP A 58 5.17 -21.80 10.21
C ASP A 58 4.69 -22.63 11.40
N THR A 59 3.72 -23.51 11.12
CA THR A 59 3.31 -24.57 12.03
C THR A 59 3.86 -25.89 11.52
N ASP A 60 3.55 -27.00 12.20
CA ASP A 60 4.01 -28.32 11.79
C ASP A 60 3.46 -28.75 10.42
N THR A 61 2.35 -28.15 9.98
CA THR A 61 1.66 -28.55 8.75
C THR A 61 1.45 -27.39 7.76
N GLU A 62 1.77 -26.17 8.14
CA GLU A 62 1.44 -24.98 7.34
C GLU A 62 2.63 -24.05 7.21
N ASN A 63 2.82 -23.52 6.00
CA ASN A 63 3.79 -22.46 5.74
C ASN A 63 3.07 -21.13 5.75
N MET A 64 3.39 -20.28 6.72
CA MET A 64 2.75 -18.98 6.90
C MET A 64 3.77 -17.88 7.08
N ASN A 65 3.39 -16.67 6.71
CA ASN A 65 4.18 -15.46 6.95
C ASN A 65 3.35 -14.38 7.61
N MET A 66 3.97 -13.66 8.52
CA MET A 66 3.48 -12.38 8.98
C MET A 66 4.22 -11.31 8.19
N VAL A 67 3.47 -10.45 7.50
CA VAL A 67 4.03 -9.45 6.61
C VAL A 67 3.67 -8.07 7.12
N SER A 68 4.68 -7.18 7.16
CA SER A 68 4.46 -5.76 7.41
C SER A 68 4.82 -5.03 6.12
N ILE A 69 3.88 -4.26 5.57
CA ILE A 69 4.10 -3.54 4.32
C ILE A 69 3.70 -2.08 4.50
N THR A 70 4.49 -1.20 3.92
CA THR A 70 4.29 0.24 4.01
C THR A 70 3.79 0.79 2.69
N ILE A 71 2.73 1.58 2.75
CA ILE A 71 2.14 2.25 1.59
C ILE A 71 2.38 3.74 1.77
N HIS A 72 2.98 4.36 0.76
CA HIS A 72 3.29 5.79 0.76
C HIS A 72 2.32 6.56 -0.11
N THR A 73 1.90 7.72 0.38
CA THR A 73 1.12 8.69 -0.39
C THR A 73 1.94 9.96 -0.54
N TRP A 74 2.05 10.46 -1.75
CA TRP A 74 2.79 11.69 -2.04
C TRP A 74 1.85 12.72 -2.65
N SER A 75 1.82 13.92 -2.07
CA SER A 75 0.94 15.00 -2.50
C SER A 75 1.68 16.33 -2.45
N ARG A 76 1.34 17.23 -3.36
CA ARG A 76 1.80 18.62 -3.33
C ARG A 76 0.67 19.61 -3.16
N TYR A 77 -0.50 19.12 -2.79
CA TYR A 77 -1.61 19.98 -2.42
C TYR A 77 -1.29 20.74 -1.13
N ARG A 78 -1.66 22.00 -1.09
CA ARG A 78 -1.46 22.82 0.11
C ARG A 78 -2.32 22.28 1.25
N GLY A 79 -1.68 21.98 2.37
CA GLY A 79 -2.37 21.42 3.53
C GLY A 79 -2.42 19.90 3.50
N ARG A 80 -3.20 19.35 4.41
CA ARG A 80 -3.20 17.92 4.71
C ARG A 80 -4.41 17.16 4.16
N ALA A 81 -5.37 17.88 3.60
CA ALA A 81 -6.64 17.27 3.21
C ALA A 81 -6.48 16.19 2.16
N GLU A 82 -5.74 16.47 1.09
CA GLU A 82 -5.58 15.51 0.01
C GLU A 82 -4.86 14.24 0.47
N THR A 83 -3.77 14.39 1.22
CA THR A 83 -3.02 13.24 1.75
C THR A 83 -3.92 12.38 2.63
N LYS A 84 -4.69 13.00 3.51
CA LYS A 84 -5.58 12.28 4.42
C LYS A 84 -6.72 11.58 3.70
N GLU A 85 -7.27 12.22 2.66
CA GLU A 85 -8.31 11.59 1.85
C GLU A 85 -7.80 10.34 1.15
N ILE A 86 -6.61 10.43 0.56
CA ILE A 86 -6.00 9.29 -0.12
C ILE A 86 -5.70 8.17 0.87
N GLN A 87 -5.19 8.52 2.05
CA GLN A 87 -4.97 7.53 3.11
C GLN A 87 -6.28 6.85 3.52
N GLY A 88 -7.38 7.59 3.50
CA GLY A 88 -8.72 7.03 3.74
C GLY A 88 -9.12 6.04 2.66
N TYR A 89 -8.85 6.35 1.39
CA TYR A 89 -9.13 5.43 0.29
C TYR A 89 -8.32 4.13 0.42
N ILE A 90 -7.06 4.26 0.79
CA ILE A 90 -6.18 3.10 1.01
C ILE A 90 -6.70 2.26 2.17
N TYR A 91 -7.06 2.90 3.28
CA TYR A 91 -7.62 2.22 4.44
C TYR A 91 -8.89 1.45 4.07
N ASN A 92 -9.80 2.11 3.36
CA ASN A 92 -11.06 1.47 2.94
C ASN A 92 -10.84 0.30 1.99
N SER A 93 -9.77 0.35 1.20
CA SER A 93 -9.44 -0.73 0.28
C SER A 93 -8.84 -1.95 0.97
N LEU A 94 -8.01 -1.73 1.97
CA LEU A 94 -7.16 -2.78 2.53
C LEU A 94 -7.57 -3.28 3.90
N GLN A 95 -8.21 -2.42 4.72
CA GLN A 95 -8.55 -2.82 6.10
C GLN A 95 -9.53 -3.99 6.08
N ARG A 96 -9.10 -5.12 6.63
CA ARG A 96 -9.87 -6.37 6.71
C ARG A 96 -10.38 -6.84 5.35
N ALA A 97 -9.63 -6.53 4.30
CA ALA A 97 -10.01 -6.85 2.93
C ALA A 97 -9.88 -8.34 2.65
N ALA A 98 -10.73 -8.82 1.75
CA ALA A 98 -10.62 -10.18 1.22
C ALA A 98 -9.65 -10.13 0.04
N LEU A 99 -8.40 -10.51 0.29
CA LEU A 99 -7.37 -10.57 -0.75
C LEU A 99 -7.25 -11.99 -1.28
N SER A 100 -6.87 -12.11 -2.54
CA SER A 100 -6.77 -13.41 -3.20
C SER A 100 -5.62 -13.45 -4.18
N GLN A 101 -4.83 -14.51 -4.14
CA GLN A 101 -3.82 -14.84 -5.14
C GLN A 101 -3.73 -16.36 -5.26
N PRO A 102 -3.50 -16.91 -6.47
CA PRO A 102 -3.42 -18.36 -6.64
C PRO A 102 -2.34 -18.98 -5.74
N GLY A 103 -2.71 -20.04 -5.03
CA GLY A 103 -1.79 -20.76 -4.16
C GLY A 103 -1.63 -20.18 -2.76
N TYR A 104 -2.34 -19.11 -2.44
CA TYR A 104 -2.22 -18.43 -1.15
C TYR A 104 -3.59 -18.14 -0.54
N LYS A 105 -3.62 -18.18 0.80
CA LYS A 105 -4.78 -17.75 1.57
C LYS A 105 -4.37 -16.57 2.42
N PHE A 106 -5.06 -15.44 2.25
CA PHE A 106 -4.85 -14.25 3.06
C PHE A 106 -5.77 -14.35 4.28
N VAL A 107 -5.16 -14.53 5.43
CA VAL A 107 -5.92 -14.76 6.68
C VAL A 107 -6.49 -13.45 7.19
N THR A 108 -5.67 -12.40 7.26
CA THR A 108 -6.10 -11.08 7.71
C THR A 108 -5.15 -10.01 7.21
N ILE A 109 -5.66 -8.78 7.12
CA ILE A 109 -4.85 -7.59 6.87
C ILE A 109 -5.41 -6.45 7.72
N MET A 110 -4.55 -5.74 8.45
CA MET A 110 -4.96 -4.64 9.32
C MET A 110 -3.92 -3.53 9.30
N GLN A 111 -4.40 -2.29 9.28
CA GLN A 111 -3.53 -1.14 9.43
C GLN A 111 -3.03 -1.08 10.89
N THR A 112 -1.72 -0.98 11.07
CA THR A 112 -1.09 -0.93 12.38
C THR A 112 -0.52 0.45 12.70
N ALA A 113 -0.30 1.29 11.69
CA ALA A 113 0.20 2.65 11.89
C ALA A 113 -0.16 3.51 10.70
N SER A 114 -0.33 4.81 10.96
CA SER A 114 -0.60 5.79 9.92
C SER A 114 -0.07 7.14 10.38
N GLU A 115 0.63 7.84 9.51
CA GLU A 115 1.10 9.18 9.78
C GLU A 115 1.18 9.98 8.48
N SER A 116 1.22 11.31 8.62
CA SER A 116 1.43 12.20 7.49
C SER A 116 2.23 13.41 7.95
N PHE A 117 3.12 13.88 7.12
CA PHE A 117 4.01 14.99 7.48
C PHE A 117 4.46 15.74 6.24
N LEU A 118 5.02 16.93 6.47
CA LEU A 118 5.64 17.72 5.42
C LEU A 118 7.07 17.21 5.22
N ASP A 119 7.41 16.89 3.97
CA ASP A 119 8.73 16.41 3.63
C ASP A 119 9.79 17.53 3.79
N SER A 120 11.07 17.15 3.79
CA SER A 120 12.19 18.06 4.00
C SER A 120 12.30 19.18 2.95
N ASP A 121 11.69 18.99 1.78
CA ASP A 121 11.66 20.03 0.74
C ASP A 121 10.70 21.19 1.08
N GLY A 122 9.91 21.06 2.14
CA GLY A 122 8.94 22.07 2.55
C GLY A 122 7.74 22.23 1.63
N LEU A 123 7.57 21.33 0.67
CA LEU A 123 6.55 21.41 -0.38
C LEU A 123 5.71 20.14 -0.47
N THR A 124 6.35 18.97 -0.41
CA THR A 124 5.70 17.68 -0.60
C THR A 124 5.14 17.16 0.71
N ARG A 125 3.88 16.72 0.69
CA ARG A 125 3.25 16.04 1.83
C ARG A 125 3.43 14.55 1.63
N HIS A 126 3.83 13.87 2.68
CA HIS A 126 4.13 12.45 2.66
C HIS A 126 3.26 11.72 3.68
N GLY A 127 2.43 10.81 3.20
CA GLY A 127 1.64 9.93 4.05
C GLY A 127 2.29 8.56 4.10
N VAL A 128 2.30 7.95 5.28
CA VAL A 128 2.89 6.63 5.51
C VAL A 128 1.86 5.79 6.25
N GLN A 129 1.48 4.66 5.66
CA GLN A 129 0.58 3.71 6.30
C GLN A 129 1.23 2.34 6.32
N THR A 130 1.24 1.71 7.48
CA THR A 130 1.77 0.36 7.64
C THR A 130 0.61 -0.60 7.87
N PHE A 131 0.58 -1.67 7.07
CA PHE A 131 -0.39 -2.75 7.22
C PHE A 131 0.33 -4.02 7.59
N THR A 132 -0.24 -4.77 8.52
CA THR A 132 0.26 -6.09 8.89
C THR A 132 -0.74 -7.13 8.41
N LEU A 133 -0.25 -8.15 7.75
CA LEU A 133 -1.10 -9.22 7.23
C LEU A 133 -0.49 -10.58 7.53
N ILE A 134 -1.36 -11.59 7.52
CA ILE A 134 -0.95 -12.98 7.66
C ILE A 134 -1.38 -13.70 6.40
N ILE A 135 -0.45 -14.40 5.78
CA ILE A 135 -0.66 -15.13 4.53
C ILE A 135 -0.18 -16.57 4.70
N GLU A 136 -0.95 -17.49 4.17
CA GLU A 136 -0.67 -18.93 4.22
C GLU A 136 -0.49 -19.47 2.81
N GLU A 137 0.51 -20.33 2.62
CA GLU A 137 0.68 -21.06 1.38
C GLU A 137 -0.19 -22.32 1.42
N ILE A 138 -1.02 -22.51 0.39
CA ILE A 138 -1.96 -23.63 0.33
C ILE A 138 -1.63 -24.60 -0.80
#